data_40654cbfff60ccfd859a910fcc9dc9ad
#
_entry.id   40654cbfff60ccfd859a910fcc9dc9ad
#
_cell.length_a   1.000
_cell.length_b   1.000
_cell.length_c   1.000
_cell.angle_alpha   90.00
_cell.angle_beta   90.00
_cell.angle_gamma   90.00
#
_symmetry.space_group_name_H-M   'P 1'
#
loop_
_entity.id
_entity.type
_entity.pdbx_description
1 polymer ?
#
loop_
_entity_poly.entity_id
_entity_poly.type
_entity_poly.pdbx_seq_one_letter_code
_entity_poly.pdbx_strand_id
1 'polypeptide(L)'
;GTVGRLLPGMQARLEKVDGVDDGGRLHVKGPNVMLGYLRVENPGVLEPPVNGWHDTGDIVTIDAQGFIAIKGRAKRFAKIAGEMVSLSAIEAMSAALWPHRITVVVALPDPRKGERLTLLTTDAACTREAFLQFARRKGATELSVPADILVVEKIPLLGSGKPDYVAALDVAKEHIARRTAAA
;
A
#
# COMPACT_ATOMS: atom_id res chain seq x y z
N GLY A 1 7.10 13.30 8.43
CA GLY A 1 6.98 13.33 9.88
C GLY A 1 7.23 11.97 10.51
N THR A 2 7.35 11.89 11.84
CA THR A 2 7.51 10.65 12.58
C THR A 2 6.29 10.40 13.47
N VAL A 3 6.11 9.15 13.90
CA VAL A 3 5.08 8.75 14.87
C VAL A 3 5.61 8.76 16.31
N GLY A 4 6.82 9.28 16.52
CA GLY A 4 7.47 9.33 17.83
C GLY A 4 8.42 8.16 18.05
N ARG A 5 8.71 7.88 19.33
CA ARG A 5 9.58 6.78 19.80
C ARG A 5 8.75 5.69 20.46
N LEU A 6 9.36 4.53 20.65
CA LEU A 6 8.76 3.47 21.44
C LEU A 6 8.49 3.92 22.87
N LEU A 7 7.39 3.48 23.45
CA LEU A 7 7.11 3.63 24.87
C LEU A 7 8.11 2.81 25.71
N PRO A 8 8.35 3.19 26.98
CA PRO A 8 9.16 2.41 27.89
C PRO A 8 8.70 0.95 28.00
N GLY A 9 9.63 0.01 27.99
CA GLY A 9 9.33 -1.43 28.02
C GLY A 9 8.96 -2.06 26.68
N MET A 10 8.84 -1.26 25.62
CA MET A 10 8.64 -1.76 24.25
C MET A 10 9.97 -2.04 23.56
N GLN A 11 9.97 -3.06 22.74
CA GLN A 11 11.06 -3.44 21.85
C GLN A 11 10.59 -3.37 20.39
N ALA A 12 11.48 -2.98 19.49
CA ALA A 12 11.26 -3.05 18.05
C ALA A 12 12.36 -3.89 17.38
N ARG A 13 11.99 -4.57 16.31
CA ARG A 13 12.94 -5.10 15.33
C ARG A 13 12.44 -4.81 13.94
N LEU A 14 13.36 -4.56 13.03
CA LEU A 14 13.08 -4.42 11.62
C LEU A 14 13.44 -5.70 10.90
N GLU A 15 12.47 -6.29 10.22
CA GLU A 15 12.69 -7.39 9.29
C GLU A 15 13.02 -6.79 7.92
N LYS A 16 14.14 -7.27 7.32
CA LYS A 16 14.56 -6.80 6.00
C LYS A 16 13.51 -7.16 4.95
N VAL A 17 13.19 -6.22 4.09
CA VAL A 17 12.28 -6.39 2.97
C VAL A 17 13.03 -6.13 1.68
N ASP A 18 12.99 -7.06 0.74
CA ASP A 18 13.63 -6.92 -0.57
C ASP A 18 13.16 -5.65 -1.27
N GLY A 19 14.11 -4.86 -1.79
CA GLY A 19 13.81 -3.58 -2.46
C GLY A 19 13.47 -2.42 -1.51
N VAL A 20 13.70 -2.59 -0.19
CA VAL A 20 13.68 -1.52 0.80
C VAL A 20 15.08 -1.35 1.35
N ASP A 21 15.83 -0.36 0.84
CA ASP A 21 17.23 -0.15 1.22
C ASP A 21 17.39 0.51 2.59
N ASP A 22 16.44 1.38 2.97
CA ASP A 22 16.42 2.09 4.24
C ASP A 22 15.18 1.69 5.05
N GLY A 23 15.39 0.97 6.16
CA GLY A 23 14.33 0.52 7.04
C GLY A 23 13.96 -0.95 6.90
N GLY A 24 12.69 -1.26 7.23
CA GLY A 24 12.17 -2.62 7.19
C GLY A 24 10.76 -2.74 7.76
N ARG A 25 10.25 -3.96 7.75
CA ARG A 25 8.96 -4.29 8.33
C ARG A 25 9.04 -4.31 9.85
N LEU A 26 8.22 -3.48 10.48
CA LEU A 26 8.26 -3.28 11.92
C LEU A 26 7.54 -4.41 12.65
N HIS A 27 8.28 -5.06 13.54
CA HIS A 27 7.73 -5.93 14.57
C HIS A 27 7.93 -5.27 15.95
N VAL A 28 6.94 -5.36 16.81
CA VAL A 28 6.99 -4.80 18.18
C VAL A 28 6.69 -5.88 19.22
N LYS A 29 7.33 -5.76 20.38
CA LYS A 29 7.11 -6.61 21.54
C LYS A 29 7.08 -5.76 22.80
N GLY A 30 6.20 -6.05 23.74
CA GLY A 30 6.13 -5.33 25.00
C GLY A 30 4.78 -5.44 25.69
N PRO A 31 4.62 -4.79 26.85
CA PRO A 31 3.46 -4.99 27.71
C PRO A 31 2.13 -4.48 27.14
N ASN A 32 2.15 -3.59 26.14
CA ASN A 32 0.95 -3.07 25.50
C ASN A 32 0.60 -3.76 24.16
N VAL A 33 1.36 -4.78 23.77
CA VAL A 33 1.00 -5.61 22.62
C VAL A 33 -0.22 -6.45 22.98
N MET A 34 -1.15 -6.58 22.03
CA MET A 34 -2.36 -7.38 22.21
C MET A 34 -2.04 -8.82 22.63
N LEU A 35 -2.93 -9.45 23.38
CA LEU A 35 -2.78 -10.84 23.82
C LEU A 35 -2.84 -11.83 22.65
N GLY A 36 -3.58 -11.50 21.61
CA GLY A 36 -3.73 -12.35 20.41
C GLY A 36 -4.92 -11.97 19.55
N TYR A 37 -5.12 -12.74 18.49
CA TYR A 37 -6.27 -12.65 17.61
C TYR A 37 -7.33 -13.70 17.97
N LEU A 38 -8.59 -13.32 17.86
CA LEU A 38 -9.72 -14.27 17.78
C LEU A 38 -10.12 -14.35 16.30
N ARG A 39 -9.94 -15.51 15.70
CA ARG A 39 -10.23 -15.72 14.29
C ARG A 39 -11.58 -16.38 14.08
N VAL A 40 -12.24 -16.04 12.96
CA VAL A 40 -13.55 -16.60 12.60
C VAL A 40 -13.42 -18.11 12.34
N GLU A 41 -12.29 -18.54 11.77
CA GLU A 41 -12.00 -19.93 11.44
C GLU A 41 -11.76 -20.79 12.69
N ASN A 42 -11.45 -20.16 13.83
CA ASN A 42 -11.17 -20.87 15.10
C ASN A 42 -11.81 -20.13 16.28
N PRO A 43 -13.15 -20.12 16.39
CA PRO A 43 -13.86 -19.34 17.38
C PRO A 43 -13.51 -19.74 18.82
N GLY A 44 -13.29 -18.75 19.69
CA GLY A 44 -12.98 -18.95 21.10
C GLY A 44 -11.53 -19.32 21.40
N VAL A 45 -10.68 -19.48 20.39
CA VAL A 45 -9.24 -19.72 20.56
C VAL A 45 -8.46 -18.43 20.36
N LEU A 46 -7.74 -18.01 21.41
CA LEU A 46 -6.84 -16.86 21.35
C LEU A 46 -5.51 -17.29 20.72
N GLU A 47 -5.13 -16.67 19.61
CA GLU A 47 -3.87 -16.90 18.90
C GLU A 47 -2.88 -15.78 19.24
N PRO A 48 -1.93 -16.01 20.17
CA PRO A 48 -0.98 -14.97 20.58
C PRO A 48 0.04 -14.67 19.46
N PRO A 49 0.66 -13.48 19.47
CA PRO A 49 1.77 -13.16 18.59
C PRO A 49 2.93 -14.15 18.77
N VAL A 50 3.53 -14.59 17.67
CA VAL A 50 4.63 -15.57 17.68
C VAL A 50 5.81 -15.05 18.53
N ASN A 51 6.16 -15.78 19.59
CA ASN A 51 7.19 -15.40 20.56
C ASN A 51 6.97 -14.01 21.18
N GLY A 52 5.72 -13.53 21.22
CA GLY A 52 5.34 -12.22 21.72
C GLY A 52 5.65 -11.05 20.77
N TRP A 53 6.08 -11.31 19.53
CA TRP A 53 6.32 -10.30 18.53
C TRP A 53 5.09 -10.09 17.64
N HIS A 54 4.54 -8.87 17.70
CA HIS A 54 3.46 -8.44 16.84
C HIS A 54 4.01 -7.81 15.56
N ASP A 55 3.64 -8.36 14.42
CA ASP A 55 3.89 -7.77 13.10
C ASP A 55 2.89 -6.64 12.87
N THR A 56 3.40 -5.40 12.81
CA THR A 56 2.55 -4.23 12.58
C THR A 56 2.04 -4.13 11.15
N GLY A 57 2.72 -4.80 10.21
CA GLY A 57 2.49 -4.69 8.78
C GLY A 57 2.97 -3.35 8.17
N ASP A 58 3.69 -2.53 8.94
CA ASP A 58 4.24 -1.26 8.47
C ASP A 58 5.70 -1.40 8.06
N ILE A 59 6.08 -0.74 6.97
CA ILE A 59 7.46 -0.49 6.57
C ILE A 59 7.86 0.85 7.20
N VAL A 60 8.93 0.84 7.99
CA VAL A 60 9.38 2.02 8.74
C VAL A 60 10.89 2.22 8.66
N THR A 61 11.33 3.43 8.96
CA THR A 61 12.72 3.73 9.34
C THR A 61 12.75 4.13 10.81
N ILE A 62 13.86 3.84 11.48
CA ILE A 62 14.13 4.29 12.85
C ILE A 62 15.44 5.06 12.82
N ASP A 63 15.41 6.33 13.18
CA ASP A 63 16.60 7.16 13.18
C ASP A 63 17.50 6.90 14.41
N ALA A 64 18.68 7.53 14.44
CA ALA A 64 19.65 7.40 15.52
C ALA A 64 19.11 7.86 16.89
N GLN A 65 18.09 8.72 16.91
CA GLN A 65 17.42 9.18 18.12
C GLN A 65 16.23 8.29 18.51
N GLY A 66 15.93 7.24 17.72
CA GLY A 66 14.85 6.30 17.99
C GLY A 66 13.47 6.75 17.50
N PHE A 67 13.37 7.82 16.67
CA PHE A 67 12.12 8.23 16.08
C PHE A 67 11.75 7.33 14.91
N ILE A 68 10.49 6.92 14.87
CA ILE A 68 9.94 6.00 13.87
C ILE A 68 9.20 6.80 12.81
N ALA A 69 9.60 6.64 11.54
CA ALA A 69 8.90 7.19 10.38
C ALA A 69 8.27 6.07 9.55
N ILE A 70 6.95 6.11 9.36
CA ILE A 70 6.22 5.13 8.55
C ILE A 70 6.40 5.48 7.07
N LYS A 71 6.92 4.53 6.28
CA LYS A 71 7.07 4.62 4.82
C LYS A 71 5.82 4.10 4.09
N GLY A 72 5.05 3.22 4.73
CA GLY A 72 3.81 2.65 4.17
C GLY A 72 3.47 1.29 4.77
N ARG A 73 2.40 0.69 4.26
CA ARG A 73 1.99 -0.67 4.63
C ARG A 73 2.69 -1.69 3.74
N ALA A 74 3.23 -2.78 4.31
CA ALA A 74 3.91 -3.84 3.57
C ALA A 74 3.05 -4.40 2.42
N LYS A 75 1.74 -4.56 2.65
CA LYS A 75 0.76 -4.99 1.63
C LYS A 75 0.39 -3.90 0.61
N ARG A 76 0.94 -2.69 0.74
CA ARG A 76 0.70 -1.55 -0.16
C ARG A 76 1.96 -1.17 -0.94
N PHE A 77 2.76 -2.17 -1.29
CA PHE A 77 3.87 -2.06 -2.24
C PHE A 77 3.65 -3.04 -3.38
N ALA A 78 4.08 -2.65 -4.57
CA ALA A 78 4.15 -3.50 -5.74
C ALA A 78 5.63 -3.75 -6.11
N LYS A 79 5.96 -4.96 -6.55
CA LYS A 79 7.31 -5.28 -7.06
C LYS A 79 7.29 -5.21 -8.58
N ILE A 80 7.79 -4.09 -9.13
CA ILE A 80 7.75 -3.79 -10.56
C ILE A 80 9.18 -3.79 -11.11
N ALA A 81 9.50 -4.71 -11.99
CA ALA A 81 10.84 -4.87 -12.57
C ALA A 81 11.95 -4.98 -11.50
N GLY A 82 11.65 -5.61 -10.35
CA GLY A 82 12.57 -5.75 -9.23
C GLY A 82 12.51 -4.64 -8.18
N GLU A 83 11.94 -3.50 -8.49
CA GLU A 83 11.83 -2.32 -7.61
C GLU A 83 10.54 -2.36 -6.76
N MET A 84 10.64 -1.94 -5.51
CA MET A 84 9.48 -1.79 -4.62
C MET A 84 8.86 -0.41 -4.77
N VAL A 85 7.62 -0.37 -5.26
CA VAL A 85 6.87 0.86 -5.52
C VAL A 85 5.73 1.00 -4.53
N SER A 86 5.69 2.11 -3.79
CA SER A 86 4.63 2.37 -2.81
C SER A 86 3.34 2.81 -3.48
N LEU A 87 2.28 2.01 -3.37
CA LEU A 87 0.95 2.35 -3.88
C LEU A 87 0.39 3.60 -3.19
N SER A 88 0.66 3.75 -1.90
CA SER A 88 0.21 4.92 -1.13
C SER A 88 0.91 6.22 -1.57
N ALA A 89 2.18 6.15 -1.99
CA ALA A 89 2.88 7.31 -2.54
C ALA A 89 2.26 7.75 -3.87
N ILE A 90 1.83 6.79 -4.69
CA ILE A 90 1.15 7.08 -5.96
C ILE A 90 -0.24 7.68 -5.72
N GLU A 91 -0.98 7.17 -4.73
CA GLU A 91 -2.26 7.78 -4.30
C GLU A 91 -2.06 9.21 -3.80
N ALA A 92 -1.00 9.48 -3.04
CA ALA A 92 -0.67 10.84 -2.61
C ALA A 92 -0.33 11.77 -3.80
N MET A 93 0.40 11.28 -4.80
CA MET A 93 0.64 12.04 -6.04
C MET A 93 -0.66 12.29 -6.80
N SER A 94 -1.54 11.31 -6.89
CA SER A 94 -2.86 11.43 -7.51
C SER A 94 -3.71 12.49 -6.80
N ALA A 95 -3.77 12.46 -5.47
CA ALA A 95 -4.49 13.44 -4.66
C ALA A 95 -3.93 14.87 -4.81
N ALA A 96 -2.62 15.00 -4.99
CA ALA A 96 -1.99 16.30 -5.25
C ALA A 96 -2.27 16.83 -6.67
N LEU A 97 -2.38 15.95 -7.66
CA LEU A 97 -2.71 16.30 -9.04
C LEU A 97 -4.19 16.58 -9.22
N TRP A 98 -5.04 15.78 -8.62
CA TRP A 98 -6.51 15.86 -8.71
C TRP A 98 -7.14 16.03 -7.32
N PRO A 99 -7.04 17.21 -6.72
CA PRO A 99 -7.62 17.46 -5.42
C PRO A 99 -9.14 17.23 -5.45
N HIS A 100 -9.67 16.67 -4.35
CA HIS A 100 -11.08 16.31 -4.21
C HIS A 100 -11.55 15.10 -5.04
N ARG A 101 -10.64 14.38 -5.72
CA ARG A 101 -10.96 13.09 -6.38
C ARG A 101 -10.49 11.94 -5.52
N ILE A 102 -11.37 10.96 -5.35
CA ILE A 102 -10.98 9.68 -4.72
C ILE A 102 -10.36 8.83 -5.82
N THR A 103 -9.11 8.43 -5.60
CA THR A 103 -8.40 7.50 -6.46
C THR A 103 -7.86 6.36 -5.62
N VAL A 104 -7.84 5.17 -6.19
CA VAL A 104 -7.31 3.96 -5.56
C VAL A 104 -6.31 3.32 -6.51
N VAL A 105 -5.14 2.96 -5.99
CA VAL A 105 -4.11 2.27 -6.78
C VAL A 105 -4.01 0.83 -6.33
N VAL A 106 -4.04 -0.08 -7.27
CA VAL A 106 -3.84 -1.52 -7.07
C VAL A 106 -2.71 -2.03 -7.95
N ALA A 107 -2.06 -3.12 -7.54
CA ALA A 107 -1.09 -3.84 -8.34
C ALA A 107 -1.76 -5.06 -8.98
N LEU A 108 -1.57 -5.23 -10.28
CA LEU A 108 -2.03 -6.39 -11.04
C LEU A 108 -0.81 -7.16 -11.57
N PRO A 109 -0.89 -8.48 -11.73
CA PRO A 109 0.17 -9.25 -12.35
C PRO A 109 0.52 -8.72 -13.75
N ASP A 110 1.81 -8.68 -14.06
CA ASP A 110 2.34 -8.34 -15.38
C ASP A 110 3.41 -9.37 -15.79
N PRO A 111 3.25 -10.04 -16.96
CA PRO A 111 4.18 -11.10 -17.38
C PRO A 111 5.62 -10.64 -17.61
N ARG A 112 5.84 -9.34 -17.86
CA ARG A 112 7.17 -8.80 -18.19
C ARG A 112 7.84 -8.15 -16.99
N LYS A 113 7.04 -7.52 -16.10
CA LYS A 113 7.54 -6.68 -15.00
C LYS A 113 7.22 -7.24 -13.61
N GLY A 114 6.61 -8.43 -13.52
CA GLY A 114 6.07 -9.01 -12.30
C GLY A 114 4.72 -8.40 -11.93
N GLU A 115 4.69 -7.10 -11.65
CA GLU A 115 3.45 -6.37 -11.37
C GLU A 115 3.37 -5.08 -12.18
N ARG A 116 2.15 -4.56 -12.35
CA ARG A 116 1.85 -3.25 -12.93
C ARG A 116 0.83 -2.50 -12.09
N LEU A 117 0.92 -1.19 -12.12
CA LEU A 117 0.02 -0.31 -11.39
C LEU A 117 -1.21 -0.01 -12.22
N THR A 118 -2.36 -0.06 -11.55
CA THR A 118 -3.65 0.34 -12.09
C THR A 118 -4.30 1.32 -11.13
N LEU A 119 -4.66 2.50 -11.61
CA LEU A 119 -5.35 3.52 -10.83
C LEU A 119 -6.83 3.50 -11.20
N LEU A 120 -7.70 3.38 -10.21
CA LEU A 120 -9.14 3.49 -10.34
C LEU A 120 -9.58 4.90 -9.96
N THR A 121 -10.51 5.46 -10.73
CA THR A 121 -11.12 6.78 -10.49
C THR A 121 -12.56 6.79 -10.98
N THR A 122 -13.37 7.72 -10.50
CA THR A 122 -14.71 7.97 -11.03
C THR A 122 -14.75 9.13 -12.04
N ASP A 123 -13.59 9.73 -12.34
CA ASP A 123 -13.50 10.91 -13.17
C ASP A 123 -12.71 10.64 -14.45
N ALA A 124 -13.38 10.74 -15.60
CA ALA A 124 -12.79 10.56 -16.92
C ALA A 124 -11.73 11.63 -17.27
N ALA A 125 -11.68 12.75 -16.56
CA ALA A 125 -10.65 13.77 -16.75
C ALA A 125 -9.29 13.35 -16.16
N CYS A 126 -9.23 12.30 -15.34
CA CYS A 126 -7.99 11.75 -14.83
C CYS A 126 -7.32 10.91 -15.93
N THR A 127 -6.29 11.45 -16.57
CA THR A 127 -5.59 10.79 -17.69
C THR A 127 -4.18 10.36 -17.31
N ARG A 128 -3.67 9.30 -17.96
CA ARG A 128 -2.31 8.81 -17.76
C ARG A 128 -1.27 9.86 -18.18
N GLU A 129 -1.53 10.61 -19.24
CA GLU A 129 -0.65 11.68 -19.73
C GLU A 129 -0.47 12.78 -18.68
N ALA A 130 -1.56 13.23 -18.08
CA ALA A 130 -1.52 14.24 -17.01
C ALA A 130 -0.74 13.72 -15.79
N PHE A 131 -0.94 12.46 -15.40
CA PHE A 131 -0.20 11.83 -14.31
C PHE A 131 1.29 11.71 -14.62
N LEU A 132 1.65 11.26 -15.82
CA LEU A 132 3.05 11.14 -16.26
C LEU A 132 3.77 12.49 -16.22
N GLN A 133 3.14 13.53 -16.75
CA GLN A 133 3.72 14.88 -16.72
C GLN A 133 3.91 15.39 -15.30
N PHE A 134 2.94 15.14 -14.41
CA PHE A 134 3.05 15.51 -13.00
C PHE A 134 4.16 14.74 -12.29
N ALA A 135 4.23 13.42 -12.47
CA ALA A 135 5.25 12.56 -11.88
C ALA A 135 6.67 13.02 -12.30
N ARG A 136 6.87 13.33 -13.59
CA ARG A 136 8.14 13.87 -14.09
C ARG A 136 8.52 15.19 -13.41
N ARG A 137 7.57 16.12 -13.25
CA ARG A 137 7.81 17.39 -12.52
C ARG A 137 8.19 17.17 -11.05
N LYS A 138 7.70 16.09 -10.45
CA LYS A 138 8.01 15.72 -9.06
C LYS A 138 9.28 14.89 -8.92
N GLY A 139 9.99 14.57 -10.04
CA GLY A 139 11.18 13.69 -10.01
C GLY A 139 10.87 12.23 -9.69
N ALA A 140 9.62 11.81 -9.83
CA ALA A 140 9.24 10.42 -9.61
C ALA A 140 9.69 9.54 -10.79
N THR A 141 10.01 8.27 -10.49
CA THR A 141 10.41 7.30 -11.52
C THR A 141 9.23 6.91 -12.41
N GLU A 142 9.49 6.46 -13.63
CA GLU A 142 8.44 5.97 -14.53
C GLU A 142 7.71 4.73 -13.99
N LEU A 143 8.35 3.97 -13.11
CA LEU A 143 7.71 2.84 -12.43
C LEU A 143 6.57 3.27 -11.49
N SER A 144 6.59 4.53 -11.03
CA SER A 144 5.52 5.13 -10.22
C SER A 144 4.32 5.62 -11.03
N VAL A 145 4.38 5.51 -12.36
CA VAL A 145 3.28 5.94 -13.24
C VAL A 145 2.34 4.76 -13.49
N PRO A 146 1.04 4.87 -13.17
CA PRO A 146 0.08 3.81 -13.48
C PRO A 146 0.10 3.42 -14.97
N ALA A 147 0.14 2.12 -15.24
CA ALA A 147 0.06 1.61 -16.60
C ALA A 147 -1.33 1.86 -17.19
N ASP A 148 -2.36 1.67 -16.35
CA ASP A 148 -3.75 1.89 -16.70
C ASP A 148 -4.41 2.85 -15.71
N ILE A 149 -5.30 3.74 -16.23
CA ILE A 149 -6.27 4.48 -15.42
C ILE A 149 -7.65 3.97 -15.84
N LEU A 150 -8.37 3.40 -14.87
CA LEU A 150 -9.70 2.84 -15.06
C LEU A 150 -10.74 3.78 -14.49
N VAL A 151 -11.64 4.23 -15.37
CA VAL A 151 -12.83 4.98 -14.94
C VAL A 151 -13.90 3.97 -14.55
N VAL A 152 -14.31 4.01 -13.29
CA VAL A 152 -15.32 3.12 -12.71
C VAL A 152 -16.53 3.92 -12.24
N GLU A 153 -17.68 3.30 -12.16
CA GLU A 153 -18.91 3.96 -11.72
C GLU A 153 -18.78 4.47 -10.27
N LYS A 154 -18.17 3.64 -9.40
CA LYS A 154 -17.88 4.00 -8.00
C LYS A 154 -16.62 3.32 -7.51
N ILE A 155 -15.91 3.99 -6.61
CA ILE A 155 -14.81 3.39 -5.85
C ILE A 155 -15.38 2.55 -4.72
N PRO A 156 -14.99 1.28 -4.56
CA PRO A 156 -15.39 0.46 -3.44
C PRO A 156 -14.88 1.06 -2.12
N LEU A 157 -15.79 1.18 -1.14
CA LEU A 157 -15.47 1.71 0.18
C LEU A 157 -15.92 0.72 1.26
N LEU A 158 -15.14 0.63 2.33
CA LEU A 158 -15.54 -0.04 3.57
C LEU A 158 -16.64 0.75 4.28
N GLY A 159 -17.34 0.13 5.21
CA GLY A 159 -18.33 0.81 6.06
C GLY A 159 -17.78 2.00 6.86
N SER A 160 -16.46 2.08 7.03
CA SER A 160 -15.76 3.22 7.64
C SER A 160 -15.51 4.41 6.70
N GLY A 161 -15.90 4.30 5.42
CA GLY A 161 -15.63 5.31 4.38
C GLY A 161 -14.22 5.26 3.79
N LYS A 162 -13.36 4.33 4.24
CA LYS A 162 -12.02 4.13 3.65
C LYS A 162 -12.12 3.25 2.41
N PRO A 163 -11.17 3.39 1.44
CA PRO A 163 -11.12 2.52 0.28
C PRO A 163 -11.05 1.03 0.67
N ASP A 164 -11.89 0.22 0.04
CA ASP A 164 -11.79 -1.24 0.09
C ASP A 164 -10.84 -1.71 -1.01
N TYR A 165 -9.58 -1.90 -0.64
CA TYR A 165 -8.53 -2.28 -1.58
C TYR A 165 -8.70 -3.70 -2.15
N VAL A 166 -9.39 -4.59 -1.42
CA VAL A 166 -9.66 -5.96 -1.90
C VAL A 166 -10.70 -5.89 -3.01
N ALA A 167 -11.83 -5.25 -2.75
CA ALA A 167 -12.87 -5.07 -3.76
C ALA A 167 -12.37 -4.23 -4.95
N ALA A 168 -11.54 -3.21 -4.73
CA ALA A 168 -10.94 -2.42 -5.80
C ALA A 168 -10.01 -3.26 -6.70
N LEU A 169 -9.25 -4.19 -6.12
CA LEU A 169 -8.42 -5.12 -6.88
C LEU A 169 -9.26 -6.04 -7.78
N ASP A 170 -10.38 -6.54 -7.27
CA ASP A 170 -11.26 -7.41 -8.04
C ASP A 170 -11.96 -6.66 -9.17
N VAL A 171 -12.43 -5.43 -8.94
CA VAL A 171 -12.95 -4.54 -9.98
C VAL A 171 -11.91 -4.30 -11.08
N ALA A 172 -10.64 -4.07 -10.70
CA ALA A 172 -9.57 -3.88 -11.69
C ALA A 172 -9.30 -5.13 -12.52
N LYS A 173 -9.26 -6.32 -11.88
CA LYS A 173 -9.09 -7.61 -12.58
C LYS A 173 -10.20 -7.85 -13.62
N GLU A 174 -11.46 -7.68 -13.21
CA GLU A 174 -12.61 -7.85 -14.09
C GLU A 174 -12.57 -6.90 -15.30
N HIS A 175 -12.23 -5.62 -15.04
CA HIS A 175 -12.16 -4.63 -16.10
C HIS A 175 -11.08 -4.97 -17.14
N ILE A 176 -9.89 -5.38 -16.69
CA ILE A 176 -8.81 -5.80 -17.59
C ILE A 176 -9.18 -7.07 -18.35
N ALA A 177 -9.80 -8.06 -17.69
CA ALA A 177 -10.23 -9.29 -18.34
C ALA A 177 -11.23 -9.03 -19.47
N ARG A 178 -12.21 -8.14 -19.22
CA ARG A 178 -13.19 -7.72 -20.26
C ARG A 178 -12.52 -7.03 -21.47
N ARG A 179 -11.53 -6.16 -21.21
CA ARG A 179 -10.77 -5.50 -22.29
C ARG A 179 -9.97 -6.49 -23.12
N THR A 180 -9.35 -7.50 -22.48
CA THR A 180 -8.58 -8.53 -23.18
C THR A 180 -9.46 -9.48 -23.98
N ALA A 181 -10.68 -9.75 -23.52
CA ALA A 181 -11.64 -10.58 -24.24
C ALA A 181 -12.30 -9.86 -25.44
N ALA A 182 -12.25 -8.52 -25.48
CA ALA A 182 -12.83 -7.69 -26.55
C ALA A 182 -11.79 -7.25 -27.62
N ALA A 183 -10.52 -7.60 -27.46
CA ALA A 183 -9.41 -7.28 -28.37
C ALA A 183 -8.97 -8.49 -29.17
#